data_a389816d33b838bf821ad9820ac4093e
#
_entry.id   a389816d33b838bf821ad9820ac4093e
#
_cell.length_a   1.000
_cell.length_b   1.000
_cell.length_c   1.000
_cell.angle_alpha   90.00
_cell.angle_beta   90.00
_cell.angle_gamma   90.00
#
_symmetry.space_group_name_H-M   'P 1'
#
loop_
_entity.id
_entity.type
_entity.pdbx_description
1 polymer ?
#
loop_
_entity_poly.entity_id
_entity_poly.type
_entity_poly.pdbx_seq_one_letter_code
_entity_poly.pdbx_strand_id
1 'polypeptide(L)'
;MKNPDKGYRRLNDDLRHDHDIHVNDKRILRICRARNIQSTIKYSNQGCTRQAKNPQYIAENLLNRKFGADKPNEKWLTDVTEFKWYEGVEVHKIYLSAILDLYDRRIVAYVIGDRNDNPLVYKTFDKAVKANPGAQPLFHSDRGFQYTNRVFHHKLEKAGMTQSMSRVAHCIDNGPMEGFWGILKRERYYGKRFTDKKELVDMIKSYIRYYNTRRVQRNLGVLTPMEKHEQYLAA
;
A
#
# COMPACT_ATOMS: atom_id res chain seq x y z
N MET A 1 -23.03 11.08 4.87
CA MET A 1 -21.67 11.31 4.33
C MET A 1 -21.11 9.97 3.87
N LYS A 2 -20.79 9.78 2.58
CA LYS A 2 -20.32 8.47 2.05
C LYS A 2 -18.95 8.04 2.58
N ASN A 3 -18.10 8.96 3.04
CA ASN A 3 -16.74 8.70 3.55
C ASN A 3 -16.44 9.57 4.78
N PRO A 4 -16.86 9.16 5.98
CA PRO A 4 -16.70 9.94 7.21
C PRO A 4 -15.24 10.04 7.69
N ASP A 5 -14.34 9.30 7.06
CA ASP A 5 -12.89 9.28 7.32
C ASP A 5 -12.13 10.45 6.68
N LYS A 6 -12.77 11.26 5.83
CA LYS A 6 -12.10 12.37 5.13
C LYS A 6 -11.95 13.61 6.02
N GLY A 7 -10.69 14.04 6.24
CA GLY A 7 -10.40 15.36 6.82
C GLY A 7 -10.51 16.46 5.77
N TYR A 8 -10.50 17.73 6.23
CA TYR A 8 -10.74 18.92 5.38
C TYR A 8 -9.85 18.98 4.12
N ARG A 9 -8.60 18.52 4.19
CA ARG A 9 -7.69 18.50 3.02
C ARG A 9 -8.18 17.53 1.96
N ARG A 10 -8.58 16.33 2.35
CA ARG A 10 -9.12 15.33 1.42
C ARG A 10 -10.48 15.76 0.85
N LEU A 11 -11.31 16.42 1.65
CA LEU A 11 -12.55 17.02 1.15
C LEU A 11 -12.27 18.11 0.11
N ASN A 12 -11.23 18.93 0.30
CA ASN A 12 -10.83 19.93 -0.68
C ASN A 12 -10.25 19.29 -1.96
N ASP A 13 -9.51 18.20 -1.82
CA ASP A 13 -8.99 17.46 -2.97
C ASP A 13 -10.13 16.84 -3.80
N ASP A 14 -11.16 16.28 -3.15
CA ASP A 14 -12.36 15.80 -3.85
C ASP A 14 -13.13 16.92 -4.56
N LEU A 15 -13.29 18.09 -3.92
CA LEU A 15 -13.95 19.24 -4.55
C LEU A 15 -13.21 19.68 -5.82
N ARG A 16 -11.88 19.68 -5.76
CA ARG A 16 -11.05 20.02 -6.92
C ARG A 16 -11.13 18.95 -8.01
N HIS A 17 -11.06 17.69 -7.64
CA HIS A 17 -11.02 16.56 -8.58
C HIS A 17 -12.39 16.30 -9.22
N ASP A 18 -13.46 16.22 -8.40
CA ASP A 18 -14.78 15.76 -8.87
C ASP A 18 -15.65 16.91 -9.39
N HIS A 19 -15.37 18.17 -8.98
CA HIS A 19 -16.24 19.31 -9.22
C HIS A 19 -15.51 20.54 -9.80
N ASP A 20 -14.21 20.47 -10.04
CA ASP A 20 -13.36 21.59 -10.48
C ASP A 20 -13.44 22.83 -9.57
N ILE A 21 -13.73 22.63 -8.28
CA ILE A 21 -13.86 23.70 -7.29
C ILE A 21 -12.51 23.96 -6.63
N HIS A 22 -11.87 25.07 -6.97
CA HIS A 22 -10.58 25.49 -6.44
C HIS A 22 -10.74 26.42 -5.23
N VAL A 23 -10.55 25.90 -4.04
CA VAL A 23 -10.70 26.63 -2.77
C VAL A 23 -9.47 26.45 -1.89
N ASN A 24 -9.12 27.51 -1.14
CA ASN A 24 -8.03 27.42 -0.16
C ASN A 24 -8.41 26.46 0.99
N ASP A 25 -7.46 25.63 1.42
CA ASP A 25 -7.60 24.71 2.55
C ASP A 25 -8.13 25.37 3.84
N LYS A 26 -7.73 26.64 4.12
CA LYS A 26 -8.20 27.39 5.29
C LYS A 26 -9.70 27.66 5.23
N ARG A 27 -10.26 27.94 4.04
CA ARG A 27 -11.70 28.15 3.87
C ARG A 27 -12.48 26.86 4.12
N ILE A 28 -12.02 25.74 3.57
CA ILE A 28 -12.65 24.42 3.81
C ILE A 28 -12.57 24.06 5.29
N LEU A 29 -11.42 24.26 5.95
CA LEU A 29 -11.29 24.01 7.39
C LEU A 29 -12.30 24.84 8.21
N ARG A 30 -12.48 26.13 7.89
CA ARG A 30 -13.46 27.00 8.55
C ARG A 30 -14.89 26.47 8.37
N ILE A 31 -15.26 26.06 7.16
CA ILE A 31 -16.58 25.49 6.86
C ILE A 31 -16.77 24.17 7.64
N CYS A 32 -15.77 23.30 7.63
CA CYS A 32 -15.83 22.02 8.39
C CYS A 32 -16.05 22.27 9.88
N ARG A 33 -15.35 23.25 10.47
CA ARG A 33 -15.54 23.63 11.88
C ARG A 33 -16.96 24.18 12.14
N ALA A 34 -17.44 25.09 11.31
CA ALA A 34 -18.77 25.67 11.44
C ALA A 34 -19.92 24.64 11.29
N ARG A 35 -19.68 23.56 10.55
CA ARG A 35 -20.65 22.49 10.30
C ARG A 35 -20.39 21.21 11.12
N ASN A 36 -19.48 21.25 12.09
CA ASN A 36 -19.06 20.10 12.90
C ASN A 36 -18.66 18.88 12.07
N ILE A 37 -18.05 19.10 10.90
CA ILE A 37 -17.53 18.05 10.04
C ILE A 37 -16.13 17.69 10.49
N GLN A 38 -15.96 16.49 11.06
CA GLN A 38 -14.68 15.98 11.54
C GLN A 38 -14.40 14.60 10.95
N SER A 39 -13.12 14.31 10.70
CA SER A 39 -12.70 12.96 10.31
C SER A 39 -12.85 12.00 11.48
N THR A 40 -13.36 10.81 11.20
CA THR A 40 -13.45 9.71 12.19
C THR A 40 -12.14 8.97 12.41
N ILE A 41 -11.08 9.31 11.66
CA ILE A 41 -9.77 8.67 11.80
C ILE A 41 -9.15 9.01 13.16
N LYS A 42 -8.82 7.95 13.92
CA LYS A 42 -7.99 8.06 15.13
C LYS A 42 -6.54 7.74 14.79
N TYR A 43 -5.61 8.57 15.26
CA TYR A 43 -4.18 8.35 15.08
C TYR A 43 -3.66 7.38 16.15
N SER A 44 -2.97 6.32 15.74
CA SER A 44 -2.20 5.47 16.67
C SER A 44 -0.85 5.13 16.03
N ASN A 45 0.23 5.32 16.79
CA ASN A 45 1.57 4.90 16.39
C ASN A 45 1.76 3.43 16.82
N GLN A 46 1.64 2.49 15.89
CA GLN A 46 2.04 1.10 16.12
C GLN A 46 2.74 0.60 14.85
N GLY A 47 3.98 0.21 14.97
CA GLY A 47 4.70 -0.47 13.91
C GLY A 47 6.04 -1.00 14.37
N CYS A 48 6.31 -2.27 14.11
CA CYS A 48 7.66 -2.82 14.01
C CYS A 48 7.65 -4.13 13.24
N THR A 49 8.51 -4.21 12.24
CA THR A 49 8.74 -5.40 11.42
C THR A 49 9.69 -6.36 12.15
N ARG A 50 9.36 -7.66 12.16
CA ARG A 50 10.25 -8.71 12.70
C ARG A 50 11.22 -9.16 11.62
N GLN A 51 12.52 -9.12 11.90
CA GLN A 51 13.58 -9.57 11.00
C GLN A 51 13.64 -11.10 10.90
N ALA A 52 14.14 -11.59 9.76
CA ALA A 52 14.52 -12.99 9.60
C ALA A 52 15.68 -13.34 10.53
N LYS A 53 15.56 -14.48 11.27
CA LYS A 53 16.61 -14.95 12.17
C LYS A 53 17.83 -15.49 11.42
N ASN A 54 17.63 -16.12 10.26
CA ASN A 54 18.69 -16.70 9.41
C ASN A 54 18.42 -16.36 7.93
N PRO A 55 18.85 -15.18 7.44
CA PRO A 55 18.66 -14.80 6.04
C PRO A 55 19.58 -15.65 5.13
N GLN A 56 19.02 -16.23 4.06
CA GLN A 56 19.79 -17.00 3.06
C GLN A 56 20.44 -16.09 2.01
N TYR A 57 19.83 -14.95 1.74
CA TYR A 57 20.31 -13.94 0.79
C TYR A 57 19.96 -12.53 1.30
N ILE A 58 20.89 -11.61 1.16
CA ILE A 58 20.69 -10.20 1.50
C ILE A 58 21.18 -9.34 0.33
N ALA A 59 20.28 -8.55 -0.24
CA ALA A 59 20.62 -7.56 -1.25
C ALA A 59 20.98 -6.21 -0.62
N GLU A 60 21.76 -5.41 -1.36
CA GLU A 60 22.06 -4.03 -0.98
C GLU A 60 20.83 -3.13 -1.03
N ASN A 61 20.85 -2.03 -0.28
CA ASN A 61 19.81 -1.00 -0.35
C ASN A 61 20.06 -0.05 -1.54
N LEU A 62 19.72 -0.50 -2.74
CA LEU A 62 19.87 0.29 -3.96
C LEU A 62 18.83 1.41 -4.05
N LEU A 63 17.65 1.22 -3.47
CA LEU A 63 16.59 2.24 -3.45
C LEU A 63 17.03 3.51 -2.69
N ASN A 64 17.75 3.33 -1.59
CA ASN A 64 18.34 4.38 -0.75
C ASN A 64 17.37 5.58 -0.51
N ARG A 65 16.10 5.29 -0.20
CA ARG A 65 15.00 6.27 0.03
C ARG A 65 14.68 7.17 -1.17
N LYS A 66 15.17 6.86 -2.37
CA LYS A 66 14.81 7.57 -3.61
C LYS A 66 13.44 7.08 -4.10
N PHE A 67 12.38 7.52 -3.40
CA PHE A 67 10.99 7.09 -3.66
C PHE A 67 10.31 7.79 -4.84
N GLY A 68 11.01 8.58 -5.61
CA GLY A 68 10.58 9.06 -6.92
C GLY A 68 10.84 8.02 -8.00
N ALA A 69 10.00 7.98 -9.00
CA ALA A 69 10.15 7.22 -10.23
C ALA A 69 9.64 8.07 -11.40
N ASP A 70 10.24 7.92 -12.58
CA ASP A 70 9.92 8.75 -13.76
C ASP A 70 8.87 8.08 -14.66
N LYS A 71 8.70 6.76 -14.52
CA LYS A 71 7.74 5.96 -15.29
C LYS A 71 7.15 4.82 -14.48
N PRO A 72 5.96 4.30 -14.87
CA PRO A 72 5.40 3.08 -14.32
C PRO A 72 6.36 1.89 -14.45
N ASN A 73 6.33 1.00 -13.47
CA ASN A 73 7.13 -0.21 -13.44
C ASN A 73 8.66 0.04 -13.41
N GLU A 74 9.10 1.21 -12.92
CA GLU A 74 10.52 1.49 -12.67
C GLU A 74 10.99 0.97 -11.31
N LYS A 75 10.15 1.15 -10.28
CA LYS A 75 10.45 0.75 -8.90
C LYS A 75 9.21 0.20 -8.24
N TRP A 76 9.28 -1.01 -7.73
CA TRP A 76 8.23 -1.65 -6.95
C TRP A 76 8.65 -1.86 -5.51
N LEU A 77 7.75 -1.54 -4.59
CA LEU A 77 7.90 -1.84 -3.16
C LEU A 77 6.95 -2.96 -2.78
N THR A 78 7.39 -3.84 -1.89
CA THR A 78 6.56 -4.93 -1.37
C THR A 78 6.68 -5.05 0.14
N ASP A 79 5.63 -5.54 0.76
CA ASP A 79 5.58 -5.88 2.18
C ASP A 79 4.36 -6.75 2.48
N VAL A 80 4.32 -7.31 3.69
CA VAL A 80 3.20 -8.10 4.21
C VAL A 80 2.68 -7.47 5.47
N THR A 81 1.35 -7.31 5.57
CA THR A 81 0.71 -6.82 6.78
C THR A 81 -0.32 -7.80 7.32
N GLU A 82 -0.50 -7.82 8.65
CA GLU A 82 -1.45 -8.66 9.38
C GLU A 82 -2.74 -7.91 9.65
N PHE A 83 -3.87 -8.65 9.54
CA PHE A 83 -5.19 -8.26 10.02
C PHE A 83 -5.75 -9.34 10.94
N LYS A 84 -6.60 -8.94 11.90
CA LYS A 84 -7.25 -9.83 12.84
C LYS A 84 -8.76 -9.79 12.64
N TRP A 85 -9.40 -10.95 12.81
CA TRP A 85 -10.83 -11.07 12.94
C TRP A 85 -11.15 -12.00 14.11
N TYR A 86 -12.39 -12.02 14.57
CA TYR A 86 -12.78 -12.62 15.84
C TYR A 86 -13.95 -13.55 15.66
N GLU A 87 -13.82 -14.78 16.14
CA GLU A 87 -14.92 -15.73 16.27
C GLU A 87 -15.21 -15.93 17.75
N GLY A 88 -16.24 -15.23 18.26
CA GLY A 88 -16.49 -15.14 19.69
C GLY A 88 -15.30 -14.51 20.43
N VAL A 89 -14.60 -15.32 21.24
CA VAL A 89 -13.41 -14.94 22.00
C VAL A 89 -12.11 -15.27 21.26
N GLU A 90 -12.16 -16.09 20.22
CA GLU A 90 -10.99 -16.52 19.48
C GLU A 90 -10.52 -15.41 18.52
N VAL A 91 -9.19 -15.27 18.42
CA VAL A 91 -8.54 -14.28 17.56
C VAL A 91 -7.86 -14.99 16.40
N HIS A 92 -8.37 -14.75 15.22
CA HIS A 92 -7.81 -15.28 13.97
C HIS A 92 -7.05 -14.20 13.21
N LYS A 93 -6.17 -14.64 12.30
CA LYS A 93 -5.32 -13.76 11.52
C LYS A 93 -5.45 -14.05 10.04
N ILE A 94 -5.36 -12.99 9.25
CA ILE A 94 -5.10 -13.07 7.81
C ILE A 94 -3.94 -12.13 7.47
N TYR A 95 -3.27 -12.42 6.39
CA TYR A 95 -2.10 -11.68 5.91
C TYR A 95 -2.36 -11.16 4.50
N LEU A 96 -2.00 -9.92 4.28
CA LEU A 96 -2.07 -9.27 2.98
C LEU A 96 -0.65 -8.96 2.52
N SER A 97 -0.23 -9.62 1.44
CA SER A 97 0.97 -9.26 0.69
C SER A 97 0.57 -8.37 -0.48
N ALA A 98 1.28 -7.28 -0.72
CA ALA A 98 1.01 -6.39 -1.85
C ALA A 98 2.30 -5.80 -2.44
N ILE A 99 2.21 -5.38 -3.71
CA ILE A 99 3.26 -4.68 -4.44
C ILE A 99 2.71 -3.32 -4.85
N LEU A 100 3.46 -2.27 -4.55
CA LEU A 100 3.15 -0.87 -4.85
C LEU A 100 4.17 -0.33 -5.85
N ASP A 101 3.68 0.32 -6.91
CA ASP A 101 4.50 1.07 -7.87
C ASP A 101 4.82 2.45 -7.31
N LEU A 102 6.09 2.89 -7.41
CA LEU A 102 6.51 4.18 -6.88
C LEU A 102 6.16 5.37 -7.77
N TYR A 103 5.91 5.16 -9.06
CA TYR A 103 5.54 6.23 -9.99
C TYR A 103 4.11 6.74 -9.74
N ASP A 104 3.16 5.85 -9.84
CA ASP A 104 1.73 6.16 -9.77
C ASP A 104 1.08 5.79 -8.43
N ARG A 105 1.82 5.15 -7.54
CA ARG A 105 1.35 4.69 -6.21
C ARG A 105 0.25 3.64 -6.27
N ARG A 106 -0.02 3.03 -7.42
CA ARG A 106 -1.02 1.96 -7.53
C ARG A 106 -0.55 0.68 -6.84
N ILE A 107 -1.48 -0.06 -6.31
CA ILE A 107 -1.24 -1.44 -5.92
C ILE A 107 -1.28 -2.29 -7.19
N VAL A 108 -0.10 -2.75 -7.61
CA VAL A 108 0.12 -3.54 -8.83
C VAL A 108 -0.50 -4.92 -8.72
N ALA A 109 -0.25 -5.57 -7.58
CA ALA A 109 -0.79 -6.89 -7.26
C ALA A 109 -0.89 -7.08 -5.75
N TYR A 110 -1.79 -7.96 -5.33
CA TYR A 110 -1.91 -8.39 -3.94
C TYR A 110 -2.48 -9.80 -3.82
N VAL A 111 -2.16 -10.46 -2.70
CA VAL A 111 -2.74 -11.75 -2.29
C VAL A 111 -3.08 -11.69 -0.81
N ILE A 112 -4.25 -12.25 -0.45
CA ILE A 112 -4.67 -12.44 0.94
C ILE A 112 -4.55 -13.93 1.25
N GLY A 113 -3.97 -14.28 2.38
CA GLY A 113 -3.77 -15.65 2.83
C GLY A 113 -3.89 -15.80 4.34
N ASP A 114 -4.02 -17.03 4.79
CA ASP A 114 -4.14 -17.37 6.22
C ASP A 114 -2.78 -17.49 6.91
N ARG A 115 -1.70 -17.54 6.15
CA ARG A 115 -0.34 -17.69 6.67
C ARG A 115 0.58 -16.63 6.10
N ASN A 116 1.51 -16.15 6.93
CA ASN A 116 2.61 -15.29 6.49
C ASN A 116 3.79 -16.18 6.09
N ASP A 117 3.73 -16.71 4.87
CA ASP A 117 4.67 -17.69 4.35
C ASP A 117 5.22 -17.30 2.95
N ASN A 118 6.19 -18.07 2.47
CA ASN A 118 6.78 -17.86 1.16
C ASN A 118 5.76 -17.95 0.01
N PRO A 119 4.82 -18.93 -0.01
CA PRO A 119 3.79 -19.00 -1.04
C PRO A 119 2.93 -17.74 -1.18
N LEU A 120 2.63 -17.03 -0.08
CA LEU A 120 1.88 -15.77 -0.10
C LEU A 120 2.58 -14.71 -0.95
N VAL A 121 3.89 -14.50 -0.69
CA VAL A 121 4.73 -13.52 -1.39
C VAL A 121 4.97 -13.94 -2.85
N TYR A 122 5.25 -15.23 -3.08
CA TYR A 122 5.50 -15.74 -4.43
C TYR A 122 4.27 -15.56 -5.34
N LYS A 123 3.06 -15.90 -4.83
CA LYS A 123 1.82 -15.67 -5.58
C LYS A 123 1.57 -14.19 -5.86
N THR A 124 1.94 -13.30 -4.94
CA THR A 124 1.81 -11.85 -5.14
C THR A 124 2.75 -11.39 -6.26
N PHE A 125 4.00 -11.85 -6.24
CA PHE A 125 4.99 -11.57 -7.27
C PHE A 125 4.56 -12.11 -8.64
N ASP A 126 4.16 -13.38 -8.72
CA ASP A 126 3.73 -14.02 -9.97
C ASP A 126 2.52 -13.28 -10.59
N LYS A 127 1.58 -12.80 -9.76
CA LYS A 127 0.48 -11.95 -10.23
C LYS A 127 0.94 -10.61 -10.79
N ALA A 128 1.92 -9.97 -10.14
CA ALA A 128 2.46 -8.70 -10.61
C ALA A 128 3.16 -8.84 -11.97
N VAL A 129 3.99 -9.86 -12.13
CA VAL A 129 4.69 -10.19 -13.39
C VAL A 129 3.68 -10.49 -14.50
N LYS A 130 2.66 -11.30 -14.20
CA LYS A 130 1.60 -11.62 -15.18
C LYS A 130 0.80 -10.40 -15.62
N ALA A 131 0.53 -9.47 -14.71
CA ALA A 131 -0.23 -8.25 -15.00
C ALA A 131 0.60 -7.18 -15.74
N ASN A 132 1.93 -7.27 -15.71
CA ASN A 132 2.85 -6.32 -16.33
C ASN A 132 3.96 -7.07 -17.09
N PRO A 133 3.65 -7.69 -18.23
CA PRO A 133 4.62 -8.45 -19.01
C PRO A 133 5.81 -7.58 -19.44
N GLY A 134 7.03 -8.09 -19.26
CA GLY A 134 8.26 -7.39 -19.63
C GLY A 134 8.71 -6.29 -18.67
N ALA A 135 7.97 -6.01 -17.59
CA ALA A 135 8.39 -5.07 -16.57
C ALA A 135 9.62 -5.59 -15.79
N GLN A 136 10.63 -4.76 -15.64
CA GLN A 136 11.88 -5.06 -14.92
C GLN A 136 12.19 -3.98 -13.86
N PRO A 137 11.31 -3.77 -12.87
CA PRO A 137 11.51 -2.77 -11.83
C PRO A 137 12.69 -3.10 -10.92
N LEU A 138 13.25 -2.08 -10.28
CA LEU A 138 13.96 -2.26 -9.03
C LEU A 138 12.97 -2.74 -7.97
N PHE A 139 13.12 -3.98 -7.51
CA PHE A 139 12.20 -4.63 -6.58
C PHE A 139 12.71 -4.48 -5.15
N HIS A 140 12.06 -3.64 -4.35
CA HIS A 140 12.48 -3.33 -2.98
C HIS A 140 11.55 -3.95 -1.93
N SER A 141 12.16 -4.56 -0.91
CA SER A 141 11.48 -5.17 0.24
C SER A 141 12.18 -4.86 1.56
N ASP A 142 11.57 -5.22 2.66
CA ASP A 142 12.25 -5.40 3.93
C ASP A 142 13.11 -6.68 3.92
N ARG A 143 13.73 -7.00 5.07
CA ARG A 143 14.51 -8.24 5.25
C ARG A 143 13.68 -9.36 5.87
N GLY A 144 12.40 -9.44 5.58
CA GLY A 144 11.55 -10.55 5.96
C GLY A 144 12.06 -11.88 5.39
N PHE A 145 11.79 -13.00 6.08
CA PHE A 145 12.29 -14.34 5.67
C PHE A 145 11.81 -14.75 4.28
N GLN A 146 10.67 -14.23 3.83
CA GLN A 146 10.13 -14.52 2.50
C GLN A 146 11.00 -13.90 1.39
N TYR A 147 11.58 -12.72 1.64
CA TYR A 147 12.37 -11.96 0.68
C TYR A 147 13.85 -12.32 0.70
N THR A 148 14.35 -12.83 1.84
CA THR A 148 15.74 -13.30 2.02
C THR A 148 15.94 -14.75 1.59
N ASN A 149 14.94 -15.37 0.98
CA ASN A 149 14.97 -16.74 0.49
C ASN A 149 15.59 -16.80 -0.91
N ARG A 150 16.50 -17.78 -1.14
CA ARG A 150 17.16 -17.98 -2.45
C ARG A 150 16.17 -18.24 -3.58
N VAL A 151 15.06 -18.94 -3.31
CA VAL A 151 14.03 -19.21 -4.33
C VAL A 151 13.39 -17.92 -4.81
N PHE A 152 13.14 -16.99 -3.88
CA PHE A 152 12.57 -15.68 -4.25
C PHE A 152 13.58 -14.83 -5.04
N HIS A 153 14.84 -14.83 -4.62
CA HIS A 153 15.90 -14.15 -5.37
C HIS A 153 16.00 -14.68 -6.81
N HIS A 154 16.02 -16.02 -6.99
CA HIS A 154 16.04 -16.61 -8.32
C HIS A 154 14.80 -16.28 -9.17
N LYS A 155 13.61 -16.14 -8.55
CA LYS A 155 12.41 -15.68 -9.27
C LYS A 155 12.59 -14.25 -9.81
N LEU A 156 13.20 -13.35 -9.05
CA LEU A 156 13.51 -11.98 -9.49
C LEU A 156 14.51 -11.97 -10.65
N GLU A 157 15.62 -12.72 -10.51
CA GLU A 157 16.63 -12.87 -11.58
C GLU A 157 16.01 -13.38 -12.88
N LYS A 158 15.18 -14.43 -12.79
CA LYS A 158 14.48 -15.00 -13.96
C LYS A 158 13.53 -13.98 -14.63
N ALA A 159 12.99 -13.04 -13.87
CA ALA A 159 12.16 -11.95 -14.38
C ALA A 159 12.98 -10.74 -14.84
N GLY A 160 14.31 -10.79 -14.76
CA GLY A 160 15.21 -9.67 -15.11
C GLY A 160 15.15 -8.50 -14.14
N MET A 161 14.68 -8.72 -12.90
CA MET A 161 14.50 -7.68 -11.89
C MET A 161 15.69 -7.61 -10.94
N THR A 162 16.06 -6.41 -10.54
CA THR A 162 17.12 -6.18 -9.53
C THR A 162 16.48 -6.12 -8.14
N GLN A 163 16.99 -6.93 -7.21
CA GLN A 163 16.54 -6.93 -5.82
C GLN A 163 17.24 -5.83 -5.02
N SER A 164 16.47 -5.14 -4.19
CA SER A 164 16.94 -4.16 -3.21
C SER A 164 16.27 -4.44 -1.85
N MET A 165 17.01 -4.26 -0.76
CA MET A 165 16.48 -4.52 0.59
C MET A 165 16.73 -3.35 1.53
N SER A 166 15.77 -3.08 2.43
CA SER A 166 15.91 -2.11 3.51
C SER A 166 17.10 -2.45 4.41
N ARG A 167 17.70 -1.43 5.00
CA ARG A 167 18.74 -1.61 6.03
C ARG A 167 18.13 -2.20 7.31
N VAL A 168 18.97 -2.82 8.11
CA VAL A 168 18.57 -3.39 9.42
C VAL A 168 18.01 -2.29 10.32
N ALA A 169 16.84 -2.50 10.91
CA ALA A 169 16.15 -1.56 11.82
C ALA A 169 15.80 -0.18 11.20
N HIS A 170 15.78 -0.06 9.88
CA HIS A 170 15.39 1.16 9.17
C HIS A 170 14.05 0.95 8.42
N CYS A 171 12.93 0.88 9.15
CA CYS A 171 11.59 0.77 8.54
C CYS A 171 11.29 1.90 7.54
N ILE A 172 11.81 3.10 7.75
CA ILE A 172 11.64 4.23 6.84
C ILE A 172 12.16 3.95 5.41
N ASP A 173 12.99 2.93 5.22
CA ASP A 173 13.49 2.53 3.89
C ASP A 173 12.37 1.91 3.02
N ASN A 174 11.23 1.49 3.61
CA ASN A 174 10.02 1.04 2.93
C ASN A 174 8.80 1.97 3.19
N GLY A 175 9.06 3.25 3.47
CA GLY A 175 8.08 4.24 3.91
C GLY A 175 6.80 4.35 3.08
N PRO A 176 6.82 4.36 1.73
CA PRO A 176 5.59 4.43 0.93
C PRO A 176 4.67 3.22 1.14
N MET A 177 5.22 2.02 1.32
CA MET A 177 4.43 0.81 1.56
C MET A 177 3.83 0.80 2.97
N GLU A 178 4.62 1.20 3.98
CA GLU A 178 4.12 1.41 5.35
C GLU A 178 3.04 2.50 5.40
N GLY A 179 3.23 3.56 4.62
CA GLY A 179 2.23 4.61 4.43
C GLY A 179 0.91 4.07 3.89
N PHE A 180 0.94 3.20 2.89
CA PHE A 180 -0.24 2.54 2.35
C PHE A 180 -0.96 1.68 3.40
N TRP A 181 -0.22 0.86 4.17
CA TRP A 181 -0.80 0.07 5.26
C TRP A 181 -1.46 0.95 6.32
N GLY A 182 -0.76 2.02 6.70
CA GLY A 182 -1.30 2.99 7.65
C GLY A 182 -2.59 3.64 7.17
N ILE A 183 -2.68 4.00 5.90
CA ILE A 183 -3.87 4.59 5.28
C ILE A 183 -5.02 3.57 5.26
N LEU A 184 -4.80 2.36 4.73
CA LEU A 184 -5.81 1.30 4.68
C LEU A 184 -6.37 1.00 6.06
N LYS A 185 -5.48 0.77 7.04
CA LYS A 185 -5.89 0.41 8.40
C LYS A 185 -6.65 1.54 9.09
N ARG A 186 -6.21 2.78 8.95
CA ARG A 186 -6.90 3.94 9.55
C ARG A 186 -8.27 4.21 8.90
N GLU A 187 -8.36 4.07 7.59
CA GLU A 187 -9.59 4.43 6.86
C GLU A 187 -10.66 3.34 6.95
N ARG A 188 -10.30 2.06 7.14
CA ARG A 188 -11.28 0.97 7.03
C ARG A 188 -11.22 -0.10 8.11
N TYR A 189 -10.12 -0.25 8.81
CA TYR A 189 -9.91 -1.35 9.75
C TYR A 189 -9.97 -0.91 11.22
N TYR A 190 -9.18 0.12 11.62
CA TYR A 190 -9.14 0.55 13.01
C TYR A 190 -10.50 1.09 13.49
N GLY A 191 -10.85 0.75 14.73
CA GLY A 191 -12.15 1.10 15.34
C GLY A 191 -13.30 0.20 14.92
N LYS A 192 -13.04 -0.85 14.12
CA LYS A 192 -14.01 -1.90 13.79
C LYS A 192 -13.56 -3.23 14.37
N ARG A 193 -14.53 -4.07 14.71
CA ARG A 193 -14.33 -5.47 15.11
C ARG A 193 -14.95 -6.35 14.03
N PHE A 194 -14.12 -7.02 13.25
CA PHE A 194 -14.57 -7.97 12.24
C PHE A 194 -14.83 -9.32 12.90
N THR A 195 -16.03 -9.85 12.75
CA THR A 195 -16.46 -11.15 13.30
C THR A 195 -16.57 -12.21 12.22
N ASP A 196 -16.43 -11.83 10.95
CA ASP A 196 -16.41 -12.73 9.82
C ASP A 196 -15.17 -12.48 8.94
N LYS A 197 -14.49 -13.58 8.60
CA LYS A 197 -13.32 -13.57 7.70
C LYS A 197 -13.68 -13.01 6.32
N LYS A 198 -14.84 -13.38 5.77
CA LYS A 198 -15.27 -12.94 4.45
C LYS A 198 -15.50 -11.44 4.42
N GLU A 199 -16.15 -10.88 5.45
CA GLU A 199 -16.35 -9.42 5.57
C GLU A 199 -15.02 -8.68 5.57
N LEU A 200 -14.02 -9.16 6.33
CA LEU A 200 -12.68 -8.56 6.38
C LEU A 200 -11.98 -8.65 5.00
N VAL A 201 -12.03 -9.80 4.35
CA VAL A 201 -11.44 -9.99 3.01
C VAL A 201 -12.11 -9.09 1.97
N ASP A 202 -13.43 -8.98 1.99
CA ASP A 202 -14.19 -8.14 1.05
C ASP A 202 -13.92 -6.65 1.31
N MET A 203 -13.77 -6.23 2.57
CA MET A 203 -13.33 -4.89 2.94
C MET A 203 -11.96 -4.57 2.33
N ILE A 204 -10.97 -5.47 2.48
CA ILE A 204 -9.61 -5.26 1.94
C ILE A 204 -9.65 -5.13 0.41
N LYS A 205 -10.35 -6.05 -0.29
CA LYS A 205 -10.48 -6.04 -1.76
C LYS A 205 -11.15 -4.76 -2.26
N SER A 206 -12.27 -4.38 -1.64
CA SER A 206 -13.00 -3.16 -2.01
C SER A 206 -12.17 -1.90 -1.75
N TYR A 207 -11.39 -1.89 -0.66
CA TYR A 207 -10.51 -0.78 -0.36
C TYR A 207 -9.38 -0.63 -1.37
N ILE A 208 -8.70 -1.71 -1.76
CA ILE A 208 -7.62 -1.65 -2.77
C ILE A 208 -8.17 -1.13 -4.11
N ARG A 209 -9.36 -1.59 -4.52
CA ARG A 209 -10.04 -1.03 -5.70
C ARG A 209 -10.28 0.47 -5.55
N TYR A 210 -10.89 0.89 -4.43
CA TYR A 210 -11.14 2.31 -4.12
C TYR A 210 -9.84 3.13 -4.13
N TYR A 211 -8.78 2.61 -3.50
CA TYR A 211 -7.47 3.26 -3.43
C TYR A 211 -6.89 3.51 -4.83
N ASN A 212 -6.94 2.52 -5.70
CA ASN A 212 -6.40 2.65 -7.06
C ASN A 212 -7.25 3.57 -7.95
N THR A 213 -8.60 3.53 -7.83
CA THR A 213 -9.49 4.11 -8.85
C THR A 213 -10.32 5.31 -8.39
N ARG A 214 -10.35 5.62 -7.08
CA ARG A 214 -11.22 6.68 -6.53
C ARG A 214 -10.55 7.55 -5.48
N ARG A 215 -9.45 7.08 -4.90
CA ARG A 215 -8.76 7.80 -3.85
C ARG A 215 -7.73 8.74 -4.46
N VAL A 216 -8.08 10.01 -4.59
CA VAL A 216 -7.16 11.06 -5.07
C VAL A 216 -6.01 11.30 -4.09
N GLN A 217 -4.84 11.66 -4.63
CA GLN A 217 -3.62 11.89 -3.86
C GLN A 217 -2.95 13.19 -4.31
N ARG A 218 -2.64 14.09 -3.38
CA ARG A 218 -1.99 15.39 -3.67
C ARG A 218 -0.62 15.24 -4.31
N ASN A 219 0.15 14.25 -3.87
CA ASN A 219 1.47 13.97 -4.42
C ASN A 219 1.44 13.43 -5.87
N LEU A 220 0.27 13.06 -6.37
CA LEU A 220 0.03 12.69 -7.77
C LEU A 220 -0.62 13.83 -8.59
N GLY A 221 -0.65 15.06 -8.06
CA GLY A 221 -1.31 16.19 -8.70
C GLY A 221 -2.83 16.19 -8.51
N VAL A 222 -3.33 15.61 -7.40
CA VAL A 222 -4.77 15.42 -7.11
C VAL A 222 -5.43 14.44 -8.11
N LEU A 223 -4.69 13.41 -8.48
CA LEU A 223 -5.16 12.30 -9.30
C LEU A 223 -5.28 11.02 -8.45
N THR A 224 -6.06 10.08 -8.92
CA THR A 224 -6.01 8.69 -8.45
C THR A 224 -4.77 7.98 -9.00
N PRO A 225 -4.30 6.89 -8.37
CA PRO A 225 -3.23 6.08 -8.92
C PRO A 225 -3.46 5.63 -10.37
N MET A 226 -4.69 5.21 -10.71
CA MET A 226 -4.98 4.76 -12.07
C MET A 226 -5.01 5.90 -13.08
N GLU A 227 -5.58 7.06 -12.75
CA GLU A 227 -5.53 8.24 -13.63
C GLU A 227 -4.08 8.66 -13.91
N LYS A 228 -3.21 8.66 -12.88
CA LYS A 228 -1.78 8.93 -13.05
C LYS A 228 -1.10 7.91 -13.98
N HIS A 229 -1.47 6.63 -13.84
CA HIS A 229 -0.97 5.56 -14.70
C HIS A 229 -1.42 5.74 -16.16
N GLU A 230 -2.71 5.97 -16.37
CA GLU A 230 -3.33 6.14 -17.68
C GLU A 230 -2.81 7.38 -18.42
N GLN A 231 -2.57 8.49 -17.70
CA GLN A 231 -1.93 9.69 -18.26
C GLN A 231 -0.55 9.39 -18.85
N TYR A 232 0.25 8.53 -18.18
CA TYR A 232 1.55 8.15 -18.71
C TYR A 232 1.43 7.29 -19.97
N LEU A 233 0.48 6.37 -20.02
CA LEU A 233 0.28 5.49 -21.17
C LEU A 233 -0.27 6.23 -22.40
N ALA A 234 -0.90 7.39 -22.18
CA ALA A 234 -1.46 8.23 -23.24
C ALA A 234 -0.48 9.30 -23.76
N ALA A 235 0.68 9.49 -23.09
CA ALA A 235 1.72 10.46 -23.45
C ALA A 235 2.76 9.86 -24.39
#